data_f4a0e3883bb246d63bab4a3845108e0e
#
_entry.id   f4a0e3883bb246d63bab4a3845108e0e
#
_cell.length_a   1.000
_cell.length_b   1.000
_cell.length_c   1.000
_cell.angle_alpha   90.00
_cell.angle_beta   90.00
_cell.angle_gamma   90.00
#
_symmetry.space_group_name_H-M   'P 1'
#
loop_
_entity.id
_entity.type
_entity.pdbx_description
1 polymer ?
#
loop_
_entity_poly.entity_id
_entity_poly.type
_entity_poly.pdbx_seq_one_letter_code
_entity_poly.pdbx_strand_id
1 'polypeptide(L)'
;MTKPGSPPERKPKPSLRVRVAVVAASVLFALLVFEIFLRVTDFSYPTFYRPDPVLGYTLEPGAEGWQTKEGRAYVRVNSDGLRDREREKRKAADVLRVALLGDSYAEAVQVALEDAFHAVLERRLGQCPAAAGRRVEVINFGVSGYSTAQELLTLRERVRAYEPDVVLLLVTTNNDVTDNVRAFKDADDIPYLVLRGDGLAPDNSFRDGLKFRFRTSSLARAGRWLYANLRFTHAFQKARHVFKARLAQRRERRLLREAEERREAAARAAGGTQAPANGATPQPEPQAGVARGDLANMVYLEPADEGWRGAWRLMERLLVEMRGEVEARGARFFVATGSNPIQVFPDPAARAAFLARLGPGADLFGPERRFAEMGQRNGLVVFSLAPELQAYADERKVFLHGWPGDLGNGHWNENGHRAAGELLAQKMCERLAPQGGAAPEGGTR
;
A
#
# COMPACT_ATOMS: atom_id res chain seq x y z
N MET A 1 33.48 53.51 66.89
CA MET A 1 34.27 53.08 65.67
C MET A 1 33.85 51.69 65.29
N THR A 2 32.96 51.56 64.33
CA THR A 2 32.50 50.29 63.78
C THR A 2 33.44 49.88 62.66
N LYS A 3 34.04 48.67 62.69
CA LYS A 3 34.88 48.12 61.65
C LYS A 3 34.07 47.94 60.35
N PRO A 4 34.59 48.32 59.21
CA PRO A 4 33.93 48.06 57.93
C PRO A 4 33.90 46.56 57.64
N GLY A 5 32.71 46.04 57.33
CA GLY A 5 32.49 44.62 56.95
C GLY A 5 33.25 44.29 55.65
N SER A 6 33.89 43.13 55.67
CA SER A 6 34.58 42.58 54.51
C SER A 6 33.64 42.42 53.32
N PRO A 7 34.04 42.74 52.08
CA PRO A 7 33.21 42.56 50.89
C PRO A 7 32.89 41.07 50.69
N PRO A 8 31.70 40.70 50.20
CA PRO A 8 31.35 39.31 49.99
C PRO A 8 32.26 38.64 48.96
N GLU A 9 32.88 37.51 49.34
CA GLU A 9 33.69 36.69 48.47
C GLU A 9 32.88 36.27 47.23
N ARG A 10 33.27 36.71 46.05
CA ARG A 10 32.69 36.27 44.79
C ARG A 10 33.11 34.83 44.53
N LYS A 11 32.17 33.88 44.65
CA LYS A 11 32.39 32.47 44.27
C LYS A 11 32.96 32.39 42.84
N PRO A 12 34.00 31.60 42.62
CA PRO A 12 34.61 31.46 41.31
C PRO A 12 33.56 30.96 40.30
N LYS A 13 33.47 31.61 39.15
CA LYS A 13 32.58 31.18 38.04
C LYS A 13 33.01 29.78 37.55
N PRO A 14 32.08 28.81 37.43
CA PRO A 14 32.45 27.48 36.96
C PRO A 14 33.11 27.52 35.57
N SER A 15 34.10 26.68 35.34
CA SER A 15 34.81 26.61 34.08
C SER A 15 33.85 26.26 32.91
N LEU A 16 34.18 26.63 31.70
CA LEU A 16 33.39 26.34 30.51
C LEU A 16 33.05 24.83 30.40
N ARG A 17 34.00 23.95 30.75
CA ARG A 17 33.83 22.49 30.74
C ARG A 17 32.73 22.06 31.72
N VAL A 18 32.69 22.63 32.93
CA VAL A 18 31.67 22.35 33.92
C VAL A 18 30.30 22.82 33.45
N ARG A 19 30.21 24.02 32.84
CA ARG A 19 28.95 24.54 32.31
C ARG A 19 28.42 23.63 31.16
N VAL A 20 29.29 23.23 30.24
CA VAL A 20 28.93 22.29 29.16
C VAL A 20 28.47 20.95 29.72
N ALA A 21 29.19 20.41 30.70
CA ALA A 21 28.80 19.14 31.35
C ALA A 21 27.44 19.24 32.06
N VAL A 22 27.17 20.32 32.76
CA VAL A 22 25.85 20.54 33.42
C VAL A 22 24.74 20.67 32.38
N VAL A 23 24.95 21.44 31.33
CA VAL A 23 23.94 21.55 30.25
C VAL A 23 23.68 20.19 29.59
N ALA A 24 24.76 19.43 29.27
CA ALA A 24 24.63 18.11 28.67
C ALA A 24 23.86 17.13 29.61
N ALA A 25 24.20 17.13 30.91
CA ALA A 25 23.50 16.30 31.91
C ALA A 25 22.02 16.70 32.05
N SER A 26 21.72 18.01 32.04
CA SER A 26 20.33 18.51 32.12
C SER A 26 19.53 18.12 30.88
N VAL A 27 20.12 18.19 29.67
CA VAL A 27 19.47 17.76 28.44
C VAL A 27 19.21 16.25 28.44
N LEU A 28 20.22 15.45 28.86
CA LEU A 28 20.06 14.00 28.96
C LEU A 28 18.98 13.61 29.97
N PHE A 29 18.94 14.29 31.11
CA PHE A 29 17.90 14.07 32.12
C PHE A 29 16.50 14.44 31.59
N ALA A 30 16.36 15.57 30.91
CA ALA A 30 15.10 15.98 30.29
C ALA A 30 14.63 14.97 29.22
N LEU A 31 15.55 14.47 28.38
CA LEU A 31 15.26 13.43 27.39
C LEU A 31 14.84 12.12 28.06
N LEU A 32 15.49 11.72 29.17
CA LEU A 32 15.11 10.52 29.93
C LEU A 32 13.69 10.64 30.50
N VAL A 33 13.38 11.77 31.15
CA VAL A 33 12.03 12.02 31.68
C VAL A 33 11.00 12.00 30.55
N PHE A 34 11.30 12.64 29.42
CA PHE A 34 10.43 12.66 28.24
C PHE A 34 10.24 11.25 27.65
N GLU A 35 11.30 10.46 27.55
CA GLU A 35 11.24 9.06 27.11
C GLU A 35 10.32 8.21 28.00
N ILE A 36 10.46 8.34 29.35
CA ILE A 36 9.59 7.66 30.31
C ILE A 36 8.13 8.08 30.13
N PHE A 37 7.87 9.38 30.00
CA PHE A 37 6.52 9.90 29.75
C PHE A 37 5.90 9.31 28.48
N LEU A 38 6.66 9.27 27.37
CA LEU A 38 6.18 8.71 26.10
C LEU A 38 5.91 7.19 26.19
N ARG A 39 6.67 6.46 27.03
CA ARG A 39 6.43 5.03 27.27
C ARG A 39 5.19 4.81 28.13
N VAL A 40 5.01 5.59 29.18
CA VAL A 40 3.82 5.51 30.06
C VAL A 40 2.53 5.84 29.31
N THR A 41 2.59 6.79 28.37
CA THR A 41 1.44 7.18 27.53
C THR A 41 1.24 6.30 26.31
N ASP A 42 2.02 5.24 26.14
CA ASP A 42 2.06 4.35 24.97
C ASP A 42 2.15 5.12 23.63
N PHE A 43 2.85 6.26 23.65
CA PHE A 43 3.05 7.03 22.42
C PHE A 43 4.01 6.28 21.49
N SER A 44 3.57 6.03 20.25
CA SER A 44 4.41 5.47 19.21
C SER A 44 4.15 6.12 17.85
N TYR A 45 5.17 6.16 17.00
CA TYR A 45 5.09 6.57 15.61
C TYR A 45 6.09 5.71 14.82
N PRO A 46 5.82 4.41 14.69
CA PRO A 46 6.79 3.45 14.17
C PRO A 46 7.07 3.66 12.69
N THR A 47 8.24 3.20 12.27
CA THR A 47 8.57 2.94 10.87
C THR A 47 8.59 1.43 10.69
N PHE A 48 7.68 0.91 9.89
CA PHE A 48 7.54 -0.54 9.68
C PHE A 48 8.49 -1.08 8.62
N TYR A 49 9.22 -0.22 7.89
CA TYR A 49 9.98 -0.61 6.71
C TYR A 49 11.48 -0.42 6.89
N ARG A 50 12.25 -1.36 6.31
CA ARG A 50 13.70 -1.28 6.17
C ARG A 50 14.12 -1.40 4.70
N PRO A 51 15.30 -0.86 4.30
CA PRO A 51 15.86 -1.10 2.97
C PRO A 51 16.17 -2.57 2.76
N ASP A 52 15.91 -3.06 1.56
CA ASP A 52 16.23 -4.41 1.13
C ASP A 52 16.96 -4.39 -0.23
N PRO A 53 18.06 -5.13 -0.40
CA PRO A 53 18.87 -5.08 -1.63
C PRO A 53 18.20 -5.75 -2.84
N VAL A 54 17.17 -6.55 -2.66
CA VAL A 54 16.43 -7.21 -3.74
C VAL A 54 15.12 -6.50 -4.01
N LEU A 55 14.38 -6.19 -2.95
CA LEU A 55 13.02 -5.67 -3.00
C LEU A 55 12.95 -4.12 -2.92
N GLY A 56 14.12 -3.44 -2.73
CA GLY A 56 14.19 -2.01 -2.45
C GLY A 56 13.91 -1.70 -0.97
N TYR A 57 12.83 -2.21 -0.45
CA TYR A 57 12.46 -2.17 0.96
C TYR A 57 11.56 -3.36 1.32
N THR A 58 11.48 -3.67 2.60
CA THR A 58 10.62 -4.71 3.17
C THR A 58 10.18 -4.32 4.58
N LEU A 59 9.28 -5.08 5.19
CA LEU A 59 8.91 -4.87 6.57
C LEU A 59 10.08 -5.17 7.53
N GLU A 60 10.19 -4.38 8.60
CA GLU A 60 11.19 -4.58 9.67
C GLU A 60 10.67 -5.64 10.64
N PRO A 61 11.34 -6.81 10.79
CA PRO A 61 10.94 -7.84 11.73
C PRO A 61 10.79 -7.32 13.16
N GLY A 62 9.72 -7.71 13.83
CA GLY A 62 9.43 -7.28 15.20
C GLY A 62 8.99 -5.84 15.36
N ALA A 63 8.85 -5.07 14.27
CA ALA A 63 8.32 -3.71 14.36
C ALA A 63 6.86 -3.72 14.80
N GLU A 64 6.51 -2.86 15.75
CA GLU A 64 5.14 -2.75 16.23
C GLU A 64 4.76 -1.32 16.63
N GLY A 65 3.47 -1.02 16.59
CA GLY A 65 2.93 0.25 17.07
C GLY A 65 1.66 0.69 16.35
N TRP A 66 1.15 1.85 16.74
CA TRP A 66 -0.09 2.39 16.21
C TRP A 66 0.05 2.98 14.82
N GLN A 67 -0.75 2.48 13.88
CA GLN A 67 -1.05 3.15 12.62
C GLN A 67 -2.29 4.03 12.80
N THR A 68 -2.16 5.32 12.38
CA THR A 68 -3.20 6.34 12.61
C THR A 68 -3.35 7.32 11.43
N LYS A 69 -2.79 7.00 10.27
CA LYS A 69 -2.92 7.86 9.06
C LYS A 69 -4.27 7.66 8.38
N GLU A 70 -4.65 6.41 8.21
CA GLU A 70 -5.96 5.96 7.76
C GLU A 70 -6.40 4.87 8.72
N GLY A 71 -7.63 4.91 9.21
CA GLY A 71 -8.08 4.01 10.26
C GLY A 71 -7.28 4.14 11.56
N ARG A 72 -7.40 3.14 12.41
CA ARG A 72 -6.63 3.05 13.65
C ARG A 72 -6.42 1.60 14.04
N ALA A 73 -5.19 1.09 13.88
CA ALA A 73 -4.86 -0.27 14.26
C ALA A 73 -3.50 -0.35 14.93
N TYR A 74 -3.35 -1.32 15.85
CA TYR A 74 -2.04 -1.70 16.37
C TYR A 74 -1.43 -2.73 15.43
N VAL A 75 -0.38 -2.34 14.73
CA VAL A 75 0.30 -3.17 13.75
C VAL A 75 1.44 -3.91 14.43
N ARG A 76 1.56 -5.21 14.15
CA ARG A 76 2.73 -6.04 14.49
C ARG A 76 3.25 -6.70 13.24
N VAL A 77 4.57 -6.68 13.11
CA VAL A 77 5.32 -7.41 12.09
C VAL A 77 5.99 -8.59 12.79
N ASN A 78 5.78 -9.80 12.29
CA ASN A 78 6.31 -11.00 12.89
C ASN A 78 7.85 -11.15 12.75
N SER A 79 8.42 -12.19 13.30
CA SER A 79 9.86 -12.46 13.27
C SER A 79 10.43 -12.65 11.86
N ASP A 80 9.63 -13.06 10.90
CA ASP A 80 9.99 -13.19 9.48
C ASP A 80 9.76 -11.89 8.67
N GLY A 81 9.30 -10.81 9.31
CA GLY A 81 9.01 -9.53 8.62
C GLY A 81 7.75 -9.61 7.76
N LEU A 82 6.70 -10.24 8.26
CA LEU A 82 5.37 -10.28 7.66
C LEU A 82 4.36 -9.61 8.60
N ARG A 83 3.39 -8.88 8.06
CA ARG A 83 2.23 -8.47 8.84
C ARG A 83 1.25 -9.63 8.94
N ASP A 84 1.61 -10.59 9.76
CA ASP A 84 0.86 -11.83 10.02
C ASP A 84 1.21 -12.32 11.44
N ARG A 85 0.54 -13.38 11.87
CA ARG A 85 0.95 -14.20 13.03
C ARG A 85 2.30 -14.84 12.74
N GLU A 86 2.96 -15.39 13.76
CA GLU A 86 4.10 -16.27 13.54
C GLU A 86 3.67 -17.50 12.74
N ARG A 87 4.44 -17.85 11.70
CA ARG A 87 4.16 -18.95 10.79
C ARG A 87 5.38 -19.83 10.64
N GLU A 88 5.17 -21.13 10.76
CA GLU A 88 6.25 -22.09 10.49
C GLU A 88 6.49 -22.22 8.99
N LYS A 89 7.77 -22.19 8.57
CA LYS A 89 8.13 -22.36 7.14
C LYS A 89 7.76 -23.75 6.67
N ARG A 90 8.14 -24.78 7.44
CA ARG A 90 7.79 -26.17 7.12
C ARG A 90 6.28 -26.36 7.26
N LYS A 91 5.63 -26.73 6.17
CA LYS A 91 4.19 -27.00 6.15
C LYS A 91 3.89 -28.36 6.75
N ALA A 92 2.91 -28.44 7.67
CA ALA A 92 2.37 -29.70 8.13
C ALA A 92 1.51 -30.37 7.05
N ALA A 93 1.43 -31.70 7.06
CA ALA A 93 0.74 -32.47 6.01
C ALA A 93 -0.79 -32.21 5.94
N ASP A 94 -1.38 -31.85 7.08
CA ASP A 94 -2.81 -31.55 7.23
C ASP A 94 -3.15 -30.08 6.92
N VAL A 95 -2.22 -29.29 6.38
CA VAL A 95 -2.41 -27.87 6.09
C VAL A 95 -2.65 -27.62 4.60
N LEU A 96 -3.68 -26.83 4.29
CA LEU A 96 -3.85 -26.12 3.02
C LEU A 96 -3.28 -24.73 3.18
N ARG A 97 -2.16 -24.46 2.54
CA ARG A 97 -1.46 -23.19 2.68
C ARG A 97 -1.62 -22.30 1.44
N VAL A 98 -2.11 -21.09 1.67
CA VAL A 98 -2.21 -20.02 0.68
C VAL A 98 -1.16 -18.96 0.99
N ALA A 99 -0.31 -18.62 0.04
CA ALA A 99 0.56 -17.45 0.13
C ALA A 99 -0.12 -16.30 -0.60
N LEU A 100 -0.41 -15.22 0.14
CA LEU A 100 -0.98 -13.99 -0.40
C LEU A 100 0.15 -13.02 -0.74
N LEU A 101 0.21 -12.59 -2.00
CA LEU A 101 1.01 -11.47 -2.49
C LEU A 101 0.11 -10.27 -2.75
N GLY A 102 0.65 -9.08 -2.66
CA GLY A 102 -0.06 -7.83 -2.93
C GLY A 102 0.62 -6.63 -2.29
N ASP A 103 -0.01 -5.49 -2.44
CA ASP A 103 0.47 -4.18 -1.99
C ASP A 103 -0.10 -3.77 -0.61
N SER A 104 -0.47 -2.49 -0.46
CA SER A 104 -1.04 -1.93 0.76
C SER A 104 -2.41 -2.51 1.14
N TYR A 105 -3.18 -2.97 0.18
CA TYR A 105 -4.45 -3.65 0.45
C TYR A 105 -4.25 -5.03 1.09
N ALA A 106 -3.19 -5.72 0.67
CA ALA A 106 -2.80 -6.99 1.28
C ALA A 106 -2.14 -6.77 2.65
N GLU A 107 -1.23 -5.79 2.78
CA GLU A 107 -0.61 -5.45 4.05
C GLU A 107 -1.64 -5.02 5.10
N ALA A 108 -2.67 -4.25 4.71
CA ALA A 108 -3.86 -3.92 5.50
C ALA A 108 -3.57 -3.27 6.87
N VAL A 109 -2.57 -2.38 6.97
CA VAL A 109 -2.16 -1.74 8.24
C VAL A 109 -3.22 -0.85 8.88
N GLN A 110 -4.30 -0.57 8.16
CA GLN A 110 -5.38 0.34 8.55
C GLN A 110 -6.37 -0.29 9.53
N VAL A 111 -6.46 -1.62 9.55
CA VAL A 111 -7.42 -2.40 10.37
C VAL A 111 -6.69 -3.36 11.31
N ALA A 112 -7.36 -3.90 12.31
CA ALA A 112 -6.80 -4.96 13.15
C ALA A 112 -6.45 -6.20 12.30
N LEU A 113 -5.49 -7.01 12.75
CA LEU A 113 -5.04 -8.18 11.98
C LEU A 113 -6.20 -9.15 11.72
N GLU A 114 -7.07 -9.31 12.70
CA GLU A 114 -8.23 -10.21 12.66
C GLU A 114 -9.30 -9.76 11.66
N ASP A 115 -9.36 -8.45 11.39
CA ASP A 115 -10.31 -7.82 10.46
C ASP A 115 -9.73 -7.67 9.05
N ALA A 116 -8.41 -7.88 8.88
CA ALA A 116 -7.80 -7.86 7.56
C ALA A 116 -8.36 -8.97 6.66
N PHE A 117 -8.53 -8.67 5.37
CA PHE A 117 -9.22 -9.56 4.45
C PHE A 117 -8.59 -10.97 4.36
N HIS A 118 -7.27 -11.08 4.50
CA HIS A 118 -6.60 -12.38 4.49
C HIS A 118 -6.94 -13.22 5.73
N ALA A 119 -7.14 -12.60 6.90
CA ALA A 119 -7.59 -13.31 8.08
C ALA A 119 -9.07 -13.71 7.97
N VAL A 120 -9.90 -12.89 7.31
CA VAL A 120 -11.28 -13.25 6.95
C VAL A 120 -11.28 -14.42 5.96
N LEU A 121 -10.45 -14.34 4.91
CA LEU A 121 -10.26 -15.39 3.91
C LEU A 121 -9.84 -16.71 4.57
N GLU A 122 -8.85 -16.70 5.46
CA GLU A 122 -8.40 -17.88 6.20
C GLU A 122 -9.55 -18.56 6.95
N ARG A 123 -10.32 -17.77 7.73
CA ARG A 123 -11.46 -18.29 8.50
C ARG A 123 -12.57 -18.88 7.62
N ARG A 124 -12.89 -18.21 6.51
CA ARG A 124 -13.95 -18.65 5.58
C ARG A 124 -13.54 -19.86 4.75
N LEU A 125 -12.30 -19.90 4.26
CA LEU A 125 -11.76 -21.07 3.57
C LEU A 125 -11.65 -22.29 4.48
N GLY A 126 -11.39 -22.11 5.78
CA GLY A 126 -11.42 -23.19 6.76
C GLY A 126 -12.78 -23.84 6.92
N GLN A 127 -13.86 -23.16 6.53
CA GLN A 127 -15.24 -23.68 6.52
C GLN A 127 -15.63 -24.29 5.16
N CYS A 128 -14.75 -24.19 4.14
CA CYS A 128 -15.02 -24.65 2.81
C CYS A 128 -14.91 -26.18 2.70
N PRO A 129 -15.89 -26.88 2.10
CA PRO A 129 -15.79 -28.32 1.86
C PRO A 129 -14.55 -28.73 1.07
N ALA A 130 -14.05 -27.86 0.17
CA ALA A 130 -12.84 -28.12 -0.60
C ALA A 130 -11.56 -28.12 0.25
N ALA A 131 -11.58 -27.62 1.47
CA ALA A 131 -10.48 -27.77 2.41
C ALA A 131 -10.32 -29.24 2.88
N ALA A 132 -11.37 -30.06 2.69
CA ALA A 132 -11.36 -31.49 3.01
C ALA A 132 -10.90 -31.82 4.45
N GLY A 133 -11.30 -30.98 5.41
CA GLY A 133 -10.93 -31.10 6.84
C GLY A 133 -9.49 -30.67 7.17
N ARG A 134 -8.72 -30.21 6.19
CA ARG A 134 -7.39 -29.63 6.42
C ARG A 134 -7.50 -28.27 7.13
N ARG A 135 -6.54 -27.96 7.98
CA ARG A 135 -6.37 -26.63 8.53
C ARG A 135 -5.92 -25.66 7.42
N VAL A 136 -6.58 -24.54 7.30
CA VAL A 136 -6.21 -23.52 6.31
C VAL A 136 -5.29 -22.47 6.93
N GLU A 137 -4.24 -22.12 6.22
CA GLU A 137 -3.35 -21.00 6.53
C GLU A 137 -3.28 -20.06 5.34
N VAL A 138 -3.56 -18.76 5.56
CA VAL A 138 -3.32 -17.69 4.58
C VAL A 138 -2.19 -16.82 5.10
N ILE A 139 -1.00 -16.95 4.50
CA ILE A 139 0.19 -16.22 4.91
C ILE A 139 0.30 -14.95 4.08
N ASN A 140 0.41 -13.81 4.77
CA ASN A 140 0.40 -12.49 4.14
C ASN A 140 1.83 -11.98 3.84
N PHE A 141 2.20 -11.93 2.56
CA PHE A 141 3.43 -11.34 2.06
C PHE A 141 3.25 -9.92 1.50
N GLY A 142 2.09 -9.32 1.68
CA GLY A 142 1.78 -7.98 1.18
C GLY A 142 2.63 -6.90 1.84
N VAL A 143 3.07 -5.93 1.03
CA VAL A 143 3.87 -4.78 1.48
C VAL A 143 3.40 -3.52 0.74
N SER A 144 3.04 -2.50 1.48
CA SER A 144 2.51 -1.25 0.92
C SER A 144 3.44 -0.63 -0.13
N GLY A 145 2.85 -0.30 -1.27
CA GLY A 145 3.53 0.33 -2.39
C GLY A 145 4.37 -0.62 -3.24
N TYR A 146 4.28 -1.93 -3.05
CA TYR A 146 4.86 -2.88 -4.00
C TYR A 146 4.14 -2.81 -5.33
N SER A 147 4.89 -3.01 -6.39
CA SER A 147 4.40 -3.31 -7.74
C SER A 147 4.39 -4.80 -7.97
N THR A 148 3.67 -5.27 -8.99
CA THR A 148 3.67 -6.70 -9.35
C THR A 148 5.06 -7.24 -9.65
N ALA A 149 5.99 -6.40 -10.11
CA ALA A 149 7.40 -6.76 -10.26
C ALA A 149 8.06 -7.08 -8.90
N GLN A 150 7.78 -6.31 -7.85
CA GLN A 150 8.28 -6.59 -6.49
C GLN A 150 7.60 -7.81 -5.88
N GLU A 151 6.34 -8.05 -6.19
CA GLU A 151 5.60 -9.25 -5.76
C GLU A 151 6.16 -10.53 -6.41
N LEU A 152 6.55 -10.49 -7.69
CA LEU A 152 7.29 -11.59 -8.33
C LEU A 152 8.66 -11.82 -7.65
N LEU A 153 9.38 -10.75 -7.33
CA LEU A 153 10.64 -10.90 -6.57
C LEU A 153 10.38 -11.45 -5.17
N THR A 154 9.29 -11.06 -4.50
CA THR A 154 8.89 -11.61 -3.20
C THR A 154 8.53 -13.09 -3.29
N LEU A 155 7.85 -13.50 -4.36
CA LEU A 155 7.59 -14.92 -4.66
C LEU A 155 8.89 -15.71 -4.71
N ARG A 156 9.90 -15.18 -5.39
CA ARG A 156 11.21 -15.83 -5.56
C ARG A 156 12.02 -15.90 -4.27
N GLU A 157 12.07 -14.80 -3.52
CA GLU A 157 12.97 -14.64 -2.38
C GLU A 157 12.39 -15.18 -1.07
N ARG A 158 11.06 -15.16 -0.91
CA ARG A 158 10.44 -15.39 0.40
C ARG A 158 9.36 -16.47 0.41
N VAL A 159 8.41 -16.42 -0.54
CA VAL A 159 7.24 -17.30 -0.54
C VAL A 159 7.61 -18.76 -0.67
N ARG A 160 8.63 -19.06 -1.47
CA ARG A 160 9.08 -20.44 -1.75
C ARG A 160 9.44 -21.25 -0.49
N ALA A 161 9.97 -20.57 0.52
CA ALA A 161 10.38 -21.21 1.78
C ALA A 161 9.19 -21.71 2.63
N TYR A 162 7.96 -21.31 2.29
CA TYR A 162 6.76 -21.67 3.01
C TYR A 162 5.94 -22.80 2.36
N GLU A 163 6.37 -23.33 1.23
CA GLU A 163 5.75 -24.47 0.54
C GLU A 163 4.23 -24.31 0.33
N PRO A 164 3.73 -23.22 -0.28
CA PRO A 164 2.31 -23.00 -0.45
C PRO A 164 1.68 -23.99 -1.45
N ASP A 165 0.43 -24.39 -1.21
CA ASP A 165 -0.41 -25.12 -2.17
C ASP A 165 -1.04 -24.18 -3.20
N VAL A 166 -1.25 -22.93 -2.78
CA VAL A 166 -1.83 -21.87 -3.59
C VAL A 166 -1.03 -20.58 -3.40
N VAL A 167 -0.73 -19.89 -4.48
CA VAL A 167 -0.27 -18.50 -4.47
C VAL A 167 -1.41 -17.64 -5.00
N LEU A 168 -1.84 -16.70 -4.19
CA LEU A 168 -2.87 -15.72 -4.52
C LEU A 168 -2.22 -14.35 -4.66
N LEU A 169 -2.35 -13.71 -5.82
CA LEU A 169 -1.94 -12.34 -6.06
C LEU A 169 -3.17 -11.43 -5.98
N LEU A 170 -3.18 -10.48 -5.06
CA LEU A 170 -4.15 -9.40 -5.04
C LEU A 170 -3.58 -8.21 -5.80
N VAL A 171 -4.22 -7.87 -6.91
CA VAL A 171 -3.87 -6.73 -7.77
C VAL A 171 -4.74 -5.53 -7.43
N THR A 172 -4.12 -4.41 -7.16
CA THR A 172 -4.77 -3.09 -7.07
C THR A 172 -4.67 -2.41 -8.43
N THR A 173 -5.75 -2.45 -9.20
CA THR A 173 -5.73 -2.22 -10.66
C THR A 173 -5.24 -0.83 -11.06
N ASN A 174 -5.38 0.19 -10.22
CA ASN A 174 -4.99 1.57 -10.53
C ASN A 174 -3.53 1.89 -10.22
N ASN A 175 -2.86 1.15 -9.35
CA ASN A 175 -1.45 1.37 -9.04
C ASN A 175 -0.53 0.25 -9.55
N ASP A 176 -0.91 -1.03 -9.49
CA ASP A 176 -0.02 -2.11 -9.91
C ASP A 176 0.39 -2.03 -11.38
N VAL A 177 -0.53 -1.62 -12.26
CA VAL A 177 -0.22 -1.39 -13.68
C VAL A 177 0.79 -0.26 -13.85
N THR A 178 0.60 0.86 -13.16
CA THR A 178 1.47 2.04 -13.25
C THR A 178 2.79 1.84 -12.51
N ASP A 179 2.74 1.17 -11.37
CA ASP A 179 3.88 1.02 -10.47
C ASP A 179 4.95 0.05 -11.01
N ASN A 180 4.62 -0.76 -12.00
CA ASN A 180 5.59 -1.57 -12.74
C ASN A 180 6.48 -0.75 -13.68
N VAL A 181 6.07 0.48 -14.04
CA VAL A 181 6.75 1.32 -15.04
C VAL A 181 7.48 2.47 -14.35
N ARG A 182 8.81 2.53 -14.51
CA ARG A 182 9.64 3.59 -13.87
C ARG A 182 9.13 5.00 -14.18
N ALA A 183 8.76 5.28 -15.43
CA ALA A 183 8.28 6.60 -15.84
C ALA A 183 6.94 7.00 -15.18
N PHE A 184 6.14 6.03 -14.75
CA PHE A 184 4.85 6.27 -14.11
C PHE A 184 4.97 6.32 -12.58
N LYS A 185 5.79 5.46 -11.98
CA LYS A 185 6.03 5.41 -10.53
C LYS A 185 6.92 6.53 -10.03
N ASP A 186 7.89 6.96 -10.85
CA ASP A 186 8.92 7.95 -10.49
C ASP A 186 9.63 7.63 -9.16
N ALA A 187 9.99 6.36 -8.97
CA ALA A 187 10.73 5.88 -7.81
C ALA A 187 12.09 5.35 -8.22
N ASP A 188 13.14 5.84 -7.59
CA ASP A 188 14.54 5.52 -7.88
C ASP A 188 15.22 4.65 -6.81
N ASP A 189 14.47 4.16 -5.84
CA ASP A 189 14.94 3.33 -4.72
C ASP A 189 14.28 1.95 -4.63
N ILE A 190 13.69 1.49 -5.75
CA ILE A 190 13.07 0.17 -5.92
C ILE A 190 13.59 -0.54 -7.17
N PRO A 191 13.54 -1.89 -7.24
CA PRO A 191 13.81 -2.65 -8.46
C PRO A 191 12.67 -2.49 -9.45
N TYR A 192 13.01 -2.63 -10.74
CA TYR A 192 12.05 -2.79 -11.83
C TYR A 192 12.35 -4.07 -12.61
N LEU A 193 11.33 -4.63 -13.24
CA LEU A 193 11.47 -5.65 -14.27
C LEU A 193 11.07 -5.02 -15.60
N VAL A 194 11.91 -5.18 -16.61
CA VAL A 194 11.68 -4.59 -17.95
C VAL A 194 11.58 -5.68 -19.00
N LEU A 195 10.75 -5.45 -20.01
CA LEU A 195 10.64 -6.37 -21.15
C LEU A 195 11.93 -6.34 -21.95
N ARG A 196 12.48 -7.53 -22.24
CA ARG A 196 13.58 -7.74 -23.22
C ARG A 196 13.19 -8.90 -24.14
N GLY A 197 12.82 -8.58 -25.37
CA GLY A 197 12.17 -9.55 -26.23
C GLY A 197 10.92 -10.11 -25.55
N ASP A 198 10.81 -11.43 -25.51
CA ASP A 198 9.69 -12.12 -24.83
C ASP A 198 9.93 -12.39 -23.33
N GLY A 199 11.06 -11.95 -22.78
CA GLY A 199 11.44 -12.21 -21.39
C GLY A 199 11.42 -10.96 -20.51
N LEU A 200 11.63 -11.19 -19.21
CA LEU A 200 11.81 -10.15 -18.19
C LEU A 200 13.29 -10.04 -17.81
N ALA A 201 13.80 -8.83 -17.73
CA ALA A 201 15.14 -8.55 -17.25
C ALA A 201 15.09 -7.61 -16.04
N PRO A 202 15.90 -7.85 -14.97
CA PRO A 202 15.93 -7.00 -13.81
C PRO A 202 16.68 -5.68 -14.10
N ASP A 203 16.08 -4.56 -13.72
CA ASP A 203 16.74 -3.27 -13.59
C ASP A 203 16.97 -2.97 -12.10
N ASN A 204 18.17 -3.25 -11.64
CA ASN A 204 18.61 -3.07 -10.25
C ASN A 204 19.43 -1.79 -10.06
N SER A 205 19.36 -0.84 -10.96
CA SER A 205 20.12 0.43 -10.92
C SER A 205 19.88 1.25 -9.64
N PHE A 206 18.75 1.01 -8.96
CA PHE A 206 18.45 1.65 -7.66
C PHE A 206 19.54 1.42 -6.59
N ARG A 207 20.27 0.29 -6.68
CA ARG A 207 21.32 -0.07 -5.70
C ARG A 207 22.52 0.88 -5.79
N ASP A 208 22.79 1.44 -6.96
CA ASP A 208 23.89 2.36 -7.21
C ASP A 208 23.56 3.79 -6.82
N GLY A 209 22.28 4.10 -6.61
CA GLY A 209 21.79 5.41 -6.21
C GLY A 209 22.30 5.82 -4.82
N LEU A 210 22.71 7.09 -4.69
CA LEU A 210 23.21 7.66 -3.43
C LEU A 210 22.20 7.50 -2.28
N LYS A 211 20.90 7.63 -2.56
CA LYS A 211 19.82 7.47 -1.59
C LYS A 211 19.79 6.07 -1.00
N PHE A 212 19.86 5.03 -1.84
CA PHE A 212 19.85 3.64 -1.40
C PHE A 212 21.15 3.29 -0.63
N ARG A 213 22.32 3.67 -1.16
CA ARG A 213 23.62 3.49 -0.51
C ARG A 213 23.68 4.14 0.87
N PHE A 214 23.15 5.35 1.02
CA PHE A 214 23.05 6.01 2.32
C PHE A 214 22.12 5.23 3.27
N ARG A 215 20.92 4.85 2.81
CA ARG A 215 19.95 4.12 3.62
C ARG A 215 20.45 2.76 4.11
N THR A 216 21.33 2.11 3.37
CA THR A 216 21.94 0.80 3.73
C THR A 216 23.25 0.95 4.51
N SER A 217 23.79 2.15 4.68
CA SER A 217 25.03 2.44 5.40
C SER A 217 24.93 2.06 6.89
N SER A 218 26.10 1.84 7.53
CA SER A 218 26.18 1.56 8.97
C SER A 218 25.63 2.69 9.83
N LEU A 219 25.82 3.95 9.40
CA LEU A 219 25.27 5.12 10.08
C LEU A 219 23.74 5.12 10.05
N ALA A 220 23.13 4.86 8.88
CA ALA A 220 21.68 4.76 8.77
C ALA A 220 21.12 3.57 9.55
N ARG A 221 21.85 2.43 9.64
CA ARG A 221 21.48 1.29 10.50
C ARG A 221 21.46 1.67 11.98
N ALA A 222 22.51 2.34 12.46
CA ALA A 222 22.55 2.85 13.82
C ALA A 222 21.41 3.84 14.10
N GLY A 223 21.11 4.74 13.15
CA GLY A 223 19.98 5.66 13.24
C GLY A 223 18.63 4.95 13.32
N ARG A 224 18.41 3.89 12.54
CA ARG A 224 17.19 3.06 12.63
C ARG A 224 17.09 2.33 13.98
N TRP A 225 18.20 1.78 14.47
CA TRP A 225 18.21 1.16 15.77
C TRP A 225 17.84 2.15 16.90
N LEU A 226 18.43 3.35 16.90
CA LEU A 226 18.05 4.40 17.83
C LEU A 226 16.56 4.76 17.69
N TYR A 227 16.07 4.87 16.45
CA TYR A 227 14.66 5.16 16.19
C TYR A 227 13.75 4.06 16.73
N ALA A 228 14.05 2.80 16.51
CA ALA A 228 13.24 1.68 17.00
C ALA A 228 13.22 1.58 18.54
N ASN A 229 14.29 2.00 19.21
CA ASN A 229 14.45 1.83 20.65
C ASN A 229 14.12 3.07 21.50
N LEU A 230 13.98 4.26 20.91
CA LEU A 230 13.78 5.51 21.62
C LEU A 230 12.50 6.25 21.17
N ARG A 231 11.51 6.33 22.05
CA ARG A 231 10.20 6.94 21.76
C ARG A 231 10.27 8.45 21.49
N PHE A 232 11.22 9.18 22.06
CA PHE A 232 11.38 10.60 21.74
C PHE A 232 11.73 10.86 20.28
N THR A 233 12.41 9.92 19.60
CA THR A 233 12.69 9.99 18.16
C THR A 233 11.39 9.88 17.35
N HIS A 234 10.44 9.07 17.79
CA HIS A 234 9.09 8.97 17.24
C HIS A 234 8.34 10.30 17.35
N ALA A 235 8.40 10.95 18.51
CA ALA A 235 7.77 12.25 18.73
C ALA A 235 8.36 13.32 17.81
N PHE A 236 9.68 13.36 17.68
CA PHE A 236 10.37 14.27 16.78
C PHE A 236 9.97 14.04 15.30
N GLN A 237 9.92 12.80 14.87
CA GLN A 237 9.52 12.48 13.49
C GLN A 237 8.06 12.84 13.22
N LYS A 238 7.15 12.54 14.14
CA LYS A 238 5.74 12.97 14.03
C LYS A 238 5.63 14.49 13.95
N ALA A 239 6.32 15.21 14.82
CA ALA A 239 6.34 16.67 14.79
C ALA A 239 6.85 17.21 13.43
N ARG A 240 7.94 16.63 12.91
CA ARG A 240 8.48 16.98 11.59
C ARG A 240 7.47 16.70 10.46
N HIS A 241 6.76 15.59 10.50
CA HIS A 241 5.74 15.26 9.50
C HIS A 241 4.55 16.23 9.58
N VAL A 242 4.04 16.52 10.77
CA VAL A 242 2.96 17.50 10.97
C VAL A 242 3.38 18.88 10.49
N PHE A 243 4.61 19.29 10.80
CA PHE A 243 5.14 20.58 10.35
C PHE A 243 5.22 20.65 8.82
N LYS A 244 5.78 19.62 8.16
CA LYS A 244 5.84 19.54 6.69
C LYS A 244 4.44 19.56 6.06
N ALA A 245 3.49 18.81 6.61
CA ALA A 245 2.10 18.79 6.12
C ALA A 245 1.46 20.19 6.23
N ARG A 246 1.65 20.88 7.34
CA ARG A 246 1.17 22.26 7.52
C ARG A 246 1.80 23.25 6.54
N LEU A 247 3.09 23.09 6.23
CA LEU A 247 3.75 23.92 5.23
C LEU A 247 3.21 23.63 3.82
N ALA A 248 3.00 22.37 3.47
CA ALA A 248 2.41 21.97 2.19
C ALA A 248 1.00 22.56 2.03
N GLN A 249 0.13 22.41 3.03
CA GLN A 249 -1.21 23.01 3.02
C GLN A 249 -1.19 24.54 2.90
N ARG A 250 -0.23 25.21 3.57
CA ARG A 250 -0.08 26.68 3.43
C ARG A 250 0.33 27.06 2.01
N ARG A 251 1.25 26.27 1.40
CA ARG A 251 1.69 26.51 0.01
C ARG A 251 0.55 26.29 -0.98
N GLU A 252 -0.21 25.23 -0.81
CA GLU A 252 -1.39 24.92 -1.63
C GLU A 252 -2.44 26.04 -1.54
N ARG A 253 -2.83 26.45 -0.33
CA ARG A 253 -3.78 27.57 -0.12
C ARG A 253 -3.27 28.88 -0.75
N ARG A 254 -1.96 29.12 -0.73
CA ARG A 254 -1.37 30.26 -1.39
C ARG A 254 -1.49 30.17 -2.91
N LEU A 255 -1.16 29.01 -3.50
CA LEU A 255 -1.29 28.78 -4.95
C LEU A 255 -2.75 28.91 -5.43
N LEU A 256 -3.71 28.38 -4.64
CA LEU A 256 -5.14 28.52 -4.95
C LEU A 256 -5.57 30.01 -4.95
N ARG A 257 -5.16 30.80 -3.94
CA ARG A 257 -5.44 32.24 -3.91
C ARG A 257 -4.83 32.99 -5.09
N GLU A 258 -3.55 32.72 -5.39
CA GLU A 258 -2.88 33.31 -6.55
C GLU A 258 -3.57 32.93 -7.88
N ALA A 259 -4.13 31.70 -7.98
CA ALA A 259 -4.90 31.26 -9.14
C ALA A 259 -6.27 31.98 -9.23
N GLU A 260 -6.95 32.15 -8.09
CA GLU A 260 -8.22 32.92 -7.99
C GLU A 260 -8.00 34.39 -8.37
N GLU A 261 -6.98 35.04 -7.82
CA GLU A 261 -6.62 36.42 -8.14
C GLU A 261 -6.30 36.61 -9.63
N ARG A 262 -5.57 35.65 -10.25
CA ARG A 262 -5.31 35.66 -11.70
C ARG A 262 -6.60 35.48 -12.52
N ARG A 263 -7.52 34.63 -12.11
CA ARG A 263 -8.83 34.46 -12.76
C ARG A 263 -9.67 35.73 -12.66
N GLU A 264 -9.71 36.35 -11.49
CA GLU A 264 -10.43 37.63 -11.31
C GLU A 264 -9.79 38.77 -12.11
N ALA A 265 -8.44 38.83 -12.14
CA ALA A 265 -7.75 39.83 -12.96
C ALA A 265 -8.02 39.64 -14.46
N ALA A 266 -8.00 38.40 -14.94
CA ALA A 266 -8.33 38.07 -16.32
C ALA A 266 -9.81 38.41 -16.66
N ALA A 267 -10.74 38.13 -15.75
CA ALA A 267 -12.14 38.47 -15.92
C ALA A 267 -12.36 40.00 -15.96
N ARG A 268 -11.63 40.77 -15.13
CA ARG A 268 -11.66 42.25 -15.16
C ARG A 268 -11.05 42.81 -16.45
N ALA A 269 -9.95 42.22 -16.94
CA ALA A 269 -9.28 42.63 -18.17
C ALA A 269 -10.11 42.32 -19.43
N ALA A 270 -10.96 41.30 -19.40
CA ALA A 270 -11.87 40.95 -20.50
C ALA A 270 -13.10 41.88 -20.65
N GLY A 271 -13.16 42.99 -19.93
CA GLY A 271 -14.19 44.05 -20.04
C GLY A 271 -15.58 43.47 -19.86
N GLY A 272 -16.23 43.72 -18.74
CA GLY A 272 -17.55 43.30 -18.26
C GLY A 272 -18.70 43.09 -19.26
N THR A 273 -18.55 42.12 -20.13
CA THR A 273 -19.66 41.54 -20.88
C THR A 273 -20.15 40.30 -20.16
N GLN A 274 -21.41 40.26 -19.84
CA GLN A 274 -22.11 39.20 -19.13
C GLN A 274 -21.65 37.83 -19.62
N ALA A 275 -21.27 36.98 -18.66
CA ALA A 275 -21.02 35.58 -18.91
C ALA A 275 -22.23 34.93 -19.58
N PRO A 276 -22.09 34.17 -20.67
CA PRO A 276 -23.17 33.37 -21.21
C PRO A 276 -23.54 32.33 -20.16
N ALA A 277 -24.83 32.28 -19.84
CA ALA A 277 -25.46 31.33 -18.92
C ALA A 277 -25.55 29.94 -19.55
N ASN A 278 -24.43 29.37 -19.97
CA ASN A 278 -24.31 27.96 -20.34
C ASN A 278 -22.98 27.46 -19.76
N GLY A 279 -23.10 26.62 -18.73
CA GLY A 279 -22.00 26.08 -17.95
C GLY A 279 -21.08 25.13 -18.74
N ALA A 280 -20.36 25.65 -19.72
CA ALA A 280 -19.22 25.02 -20.31
C ALA A 280 -17.97 25.59 -19.63
N THR A 281 -17.45 24.91 -18.62
CA THR A 281 -16.12 25.15 -18.08
C THR A 281 -15.11 24.95 -19.21
N PRO A 282 -14.21 25.91 -19.51
CA PRO A 282 -13.13 25.67 -20.46
C PRO A 282 -12.27 24.52 -19.91
N GLN A 283 -12.12 23.47 -20.70
CA GLN A 283 -11.18 22.40 -20.39
C GLN A 283 -9.77 23.02 -20.33
N PRO A 284 -8.98 22.75 -19.27
CA PRO A 284 -7.57 23.11 -19.29
C PRO A 284 -6.88 22.28 -20.36
N GLU A 285 -6.13 22.92 -21.23
CA GLU A 285 -5.20 22.24 -22.14
C GLU A 285 -4.25 21.34 -21.33
N PRO A 286 -3.87 20.16 -21.85
CA PRO A 286 -2.98 19.24 -21.15
C PRO A 286 -1.59 19.88 -21.03
N GLN A 287 -1.33 20.48 -19.88
CA GLN A 287 0.01 20.88 -19.49
C GLN A 287 0.82 19.63 -19.12
N ALA A 288 2.03 19.53 -19.65
CA ALA A 288 3.02 18.51 -19.33
C ALA A 288 3.22 18.42 -17.80
N GLY A 289 2.68 17.38 -17.19
CA GLY A 289 2.71 17.14 -15.74
C GLY A 289 1.37 16.63 -15.22
N VAL A 290 0.91 15.46 -15.73
CA VAL A 290 -0.27 14.78 -15.20
C VAL A 290 -0.01 14.45 -13.73
N ALA A 291 -0.85 14.97 -12.81
CA ALA A 291 -0.74 14.63 -11.40
C ALA A 291 -0.90 13.12 -11.21
N ARG A 292 -0.16 12.52 -10.26
CA ARG A 292 -0.16 11.04 -10.07
C ARG A 292 -1.56 10.45 -9.89
N GLY A 293 -2.49 11.19 -9.27
CA GLY A 293 -3.89 10.79 -9.13
C GLY A 293 -4.64 10.71 -10.47
N ASP A 294 -4.30 11.60 -11.41
CA ASP A 294 -4.90 11.57 -12.74
C ASP A 294 -4.33 10.41 -13.57
N LEU A 295 -3.03 10.11 -13.41
CA LEU A 295 -2.39 8.97 -14.08
C LEU A 295 -3.02 7.64 -13.65
N ALA A 296 -3.26 7.43 -12.36
CA ALA A 296 -3.89 6.22 -11.84
C ALA A 296 -5.31 5.99 -12.41
N ASN A 297 -6.01 7.07 -12.78
CA ASN A 297 -7.36 7.00 -13.36
C ASN A 297 -7.35 6.64 -14.85
N MET A 298 -6.21 6.72 -15.53
CA MET A 298 -6.10 6.34 -16.95
C MET A 298 -6.33 4.83 -17.19
N VAL A 299 -6.29 4.00 -16.16
CA VAL A 299 -6.61 2.56 -16.25
C VAL A 299 -8.06 2.30 -16.69
N TYR A 300 -8.97 3.28 -16.47
CA TYR A 300 -10.37 3.20 -16.90
C TYR A 300 -10.61 3.56 -18.36
N LEU A 301 -9.56 3.96 -19.07
CA LEU A 301 -9.60 4.29 -20.49
C LEU A 301 -8.90 3.21 -21.33
N GLU A 302 -9.18 3.19 -22.63
CA GLU A 302 -8.39 2.39 -23.56
C GLU A 302 -6.95 2.94 -23.62
N PRO A 303 -5.90 2.06 -23.65
CA PRO A 303 -4.50 2.48 -23.70
C PRO A 303 -4.19 3.26 -24.98
N ALA A 304 -4.24 4.60 -24.91
CA ALA A 304 -4.15 5.48 -26.08
C ALA A 304 -2.72 5.54 -26.64
N ASP A 305 -1.70 5.48 -25.80
CA ASP A 305 -0.30 5.61 -26.18
C ASP A 305 0.52 4.33 -25.95
N GLU A 306 1.78 4.33 -26.45
CA GLU A 306 2.67 3.19 -26.32
C GLU A 306 3.15 2.96 -24.88
N GLY A 307 3.22 4.00 -24.05
CA GLY A 307 3.57 3.87 -22.63
C GLY A 307 2.54 3.01 -21.90
N TRP A 308 1.25 3.31 -22.09
CA TRP A 308 0.16 2.55 -21.48
C TRP A 308 0.03 1.15 -22.07
N ARG A 309 0.15 0.99 -23.41
CA ARG A 309 0.19 -0.34 -24.03
C ARG A 309 1.36 -1.17 -23.50
N GLY A 310 2.52 -0.55 -23.34
CA GLY A 310 3.71 -1.17 -22.73
C GLY A 310 3.49 -1.60 -21.28
N ALA A 311 2.83 -0.75 -20.47
CA ALA A 311 2.50 -1.06 -19.08
C ALA A 311 1.60 -2.32 -18.97
N TRP A 312 0.55 -2.40 -19.79
CA TRP A 312 -0.34 -3.56 -19.83
C TRP A 312 0.37 -4.84 -20.33
N ARG A 313 1.23 -4.72 -21.35
CA ARG A 313 2.05 -5.89 -21.80
C ARG A 313 3.01 -6.36 -20.71
N LEU A 314 3.63 -5.44 -19.99
CA LEU A 314 4.51 -5.78 -18.87
C LEU A 314 3.73 -6.49 -17.75
N MET A 315 2.54 -5.97 -17.39
CA MET A 315 1.67 -6.61 -16.40
C MET A 315 1.31 -8.04 -16.83
N GLU A 316 0.85 -8.24 -18.06
CA GLU A 316 0.53 -9.57 -18.59
C GLU A 316 1.73 -10.52 -18.51
N ARG A 317 2.92 -10.06 -18.91
CA ARG A 317 4.14 -10.87 -18.83
C ARG A 317 4.52 -11.23 -17.39
N LEU A 318 4.36 -10.31 -16.44
CA LEU A 318 4.60 -10.59 -15.02
C LEU A 318 3.68 -11.70 -14.50
N LEU A 319 2.37 -11.63 -14.82
CA LEU A 319 1.40 -12.65 -14.41
C LEU A 319 1.72 -14.04 -15.00
N VAL A 320 2.09 -14.09 -16.28
CA VAL A 320 2.49 -15.34 -16.95
C VAL A 320 3.74 -15.94 -16.32
N GLU A 321 4.74 -15.10 -15.99
CA GLU A 321 5.96 -15.54 -15.33
C GLU A 321 5.67 -16.09 -13.93
N MET A 322 4.88 -15.37 -13.13
CA MET A 322 4.48 -15.81 -11.77
C MET A 322 3.75 -17.15 -11.83
N ARG A 323 2.80 -17.31 -12.75
CA ARG A 323 2.09 -18.57 -12.97
C ARG A 323 3.07 -19.71 -13.26
N GLY A 324 3.94 -19.53 -14.24
CA GLY A 324 4.91 -20.56 -14.65
C GLY A 324 5.79 -21.01 -13.48
N GLU A 325 6.26 -20.06 -12.66
CA GLU A 325 7.09 -20.37 -11.50
C GLU A 325 6.34 -21.07 -10.35
N VAL A 326 5.06 -20.74 -10.15
CA VAL A 326 4.22 -21.36 -9.14
C VAL A 326 3.83 -22.78 -9.55
N GLU A 327 3.33 -22.94 -10.78
CA GLU A 327 2.89 -24.24 -11.29
C GLU A 327 4.03 -25.23 -11.46
N ALA A 328 5.24 -24.78 -11.83
CA ALA A 328 6.44 -25.61 -11.88
C ALA A 328 6.80 -26.26 -10.52
N ARG A 329 6.23 -25.77 -9.42
CA ARG A 329 6.38 -26.32 -8.07
C ARG A 329 5.17 -27.09 -7.57
N GLY A 330 4.19 -27.33 -8.44
CA GLY A 330 2.96 -28.05 -8.10
C GLY A 330 1.94 -27.23 -7.31
N ALA A 331 2.15 -25.94 -7.14
CA ALA A 331 1.18 -25.03 -6.52
C ALA A 331 0.24 -24.43 -7.58
N ARG A 332 -0.92 -23.97 -7.16
CA ARG A 332 -1.89 -23.28 -8.03
C ARG A 332 -1.69 -21.76 -7.93
N PHE A 333 -1.80 -21.08 -9.07
CA PHE A 333 -1.71 -19.62 -9.12
C PHE A 333 -3.08 -18.99 -9.36
N PHE A 334 -3.49 -18.06 -8.51
CA PHE A 334 -4.73 -17.28 -8.63
C PHE A 334 -4.42 -15.80 -8.60
N VAL A 335 -5.16 -15.04 -9.39
CA VAL A 335 -5.13 -13.57 -9.41
C VAL A 335 -6.49 -13.07 -8.93
N ALA A 336 -6.50 -12.12 -8.02
CA ALA A 336 -7.71 -11.39 -7.64
C ALA A 336 -7.49 -9.90 -7.92
N THR A 337 -8.43 -9.23 -8.60
CA THR A 337 -8.43 -7.78 -8.71
C THR A 337 -9.28 -7.20 -7.59
N GLY A 338 -8.67 -6.34 -6.75
CA GLY A 338 -9.36 -5.59 -5.71
C GLY A 338 -10.26 -4.49 -6.29
N SER A 339 -10.97 -3.78 -5.43
CA SER A 339 -11.74 -2.60 -5.85
C SER A 339 -10.94 -1.33 -5.58
N ASN A 340 -11.08 -0.35 -6.47
CA ASN A 340 -10.72 1.04 -6.21
C ASN A 340 -11.90 1.78 -5.55
N PRO A 341 -11.66 2.84 -4.78
CA PRO A 341 -12.72 3.57 -4.07
C PRO A 341 -13.90 3.97 -4.93
N ILE A 342 -13.63 4.54 -6.10
CA ILE A 342 -14.70 5.04 -7.01
C ILE A 342 -15.55 3.91 -7.58
N GLN A 343 -15.00 2.72 -7.79
CA GLN A 343 -15.74 1.59 -8.35
C GLN A 343 -16.88 1.13 -7.43
N VAL A 344 -16.67 1.22 -6.13
CA VAL A 344 -17.59 0.74 -5.09
C VAL A 344 -18.18 1.86 -4.24
N PHE A 345 -18.05 3.11 -4.71
CA PHE A 345 -18.66 4.25 -4.04
C PHE A 345 -20.19 4.09 -4.05
N PRO A 346 -20.90 4.11 -2.90
CA PRO A 346 -22.31 3.71 -2.80
C PRO A 346 -23.29 4.77 -3.32
N ASP A 347 -22.85 5.61 -4.26
CA ASP A 347 -23.68 6.58 -4.98
C ASP A 347 -23.43 6.46 -6.49
N PRO A 348 -24.41 5.94 -7.26
CA PRO A 348 -24.31 5.82 -8.71
C PRO A 348 -24.10 7.16 -9.44
N ALA A 349 -24.62 8.26 -8.88
CA ALA A 349 -24.44 9.58 -9.51
C ALA A 349 -22.98 10.05 -9.41
N ALA A 350 -22.31 9.79 -8.29
CA ALA A 350 -20.88 10.08 -8.13
C ALA A 350 -20.02 9.28 -9.11
N ARG A 351 -20.33 7.99 -9.30
CA ARG A 351 -19.63 7.13 -10.28
C ARG A 351 -19.84 7.63 -11.72
N ALA A 352 -21.09 7.99 -12.07
CA ALA A 352 -21.39 8.55 -13.39
C ALA A 352 -20.68 9.88 -13.64
N ALA A 353 -20.64 10.77 -12.65
CA ALA A 353 -19.92 12.04 -12.72
C ALA A 353 -18.41 11.85 -12.90
N PHE A 354 -17.84 10.83 -12.25
CA PHE A 354 -16.44 10.45 -12.44
C PHE A 354 -16.14 10.00 -13.87
N LEU A 355 -16.96 9.09 -14.42
CA LEU A 355 -16.81 8.63 -15.81
C LEU A 355 -16.98 9.76 -16.82
N ALA A 356 -17.97 10.63 -16.62
CA ALA A 356 -18.19 11.79 -17.49
C ALA A 356 -16.98 12.74 -17.51
N ARG A 357 -16.28 12.88 -16.38
CA ARG A 357 -15.08 13.70 -16.27
C ARG A 357 -13.87 13.07 -16.98
N LEU A 358 -13.76 11.74 -17.00
CA LEU A 358 -12.72 11.03 -17.75
C LEU A 358 -12.92 11.10 -19.26
N GLY A 359 -14.16 11.29 -19.69
CA GLY A 359 -14.51 11.44 -21.10
C GLY A 359 -15.04 10.17 -21.77
N PRO A 360 -15.30 10.25 -23.09
CA PRO A 360 -15.90 9.14 -23.84
C PRO A 360 -14.99 7.90 -23.84
N GLY A 361 -15.61 6.73 -23.74
CA GLY A 361 -14.90 5.45 -23.71
C GLY A 361 -14.39 5.05 -22.33
N ALA A 362 -14.59 5.87 -21.28
CA ALA A 362 -14.27 5.48 -19.92
C ALA A 362 -15.19 4.35 -19.42
N ASP A 363 -14.57 3.33 -18.84
CA ASP A 363 -15.28 2.18 -18.30
C ASP A 363 -14.79 1.84 -16.90
N LEU A 364 -15.72 1.90 -15.94
CA LEU A 364 -15.44 1.70 -14.53
C LEU A 364 -14.85 0.31 -14.24
N PHE A 365 -15.21 -0.71 -15.03
CA PHE A 365 -14.71 -2.07 -14.92
C PHE A 365 -13.79 -2.48 -16.10
N GLY A 366 -13.30 -1.50 -16.84
CA GLY A 366 -12.33 -1.71 -17.92
C GLY A 366 -11.07 -2.46 -17.48
N PRO A 367 -10.46 -2.11 -16.31
CA PRO A 367 -9.33 -2.86 -15.79
C PRO A 367 -9.66 -4.33 -15.54
N GLU A 368 -10.78 -4.63 -14.88
CA GLU A 368 -11.21 -5.99 -14.56
C GLU A 368 -11.43 -6.82 -15.84
N ARG A 369 -12.02 -6.22 -16.88
CA ARG A 369 -12.20 -6.86 -18.17
C ARG A 369 -10.85 -7.25 -18.80
N ARG A 370 -9.88 -6.33 -18.79
CA ARG A 370 -8.52 -6.61 -19.30
C ARG A 370 -7.84 -7.73 -18.54
N PHE A 371 -7.95 -7.78 -17.22
CA PHE A 371 -7.42 -8.89 -16.43
C PHE A 371 -8.13 -10.20 -16.74
N ALA A 372 -9.45 -10.20 -16.92
CA ALA A 372 -10.21 -11.38 -17.33
C ALA A 372 -9.78 -11.90 -18.73
N GLU A 373 -9.57 -10.99 -19.69
CA GLU A 373 -9.06 -11.29 -21.02
C GLU A 373 -7.63 -11.86 -20.98
N MET A 374 -6.74 -11.29 -20.17
CA MET A 374 -5.40 -11.85 -19.93
C MET A 374 -5.51 -13.26 -19.34
N GLY A 375 -6.45 -13.45 -18.41
CA GLY A 375 -6.75 -14.76 -17.84
C GLY A 375 -7.14 -15.78 -18.90
N GLN A 376 -8.07 -15.43 -19.78
CA GLN A 376 -8.52 -16.29 -20.87
C GLN A 376 -7.39 -16.64 -21.86
N ARG A 377 -6.65 -15.63 -22.32
CA ARG A 377 -5.54 -15.84 -23.27
C ARG A 377 -4.41 -16.70 -22.72
N ASN A 378 -4.12 -16.57 -21.44
CA ASN A 378 -2.97 -17.20 -20.80
C ASN A 378 -3.36 -18.34 -19.83
N GLY A 379 -4.62 -18.73 -19.76
CA GLY A 379 -5.07 -19.79 -18.84
C GLY A 379 -4.89 -19.46 -17.35
N LEU A 380 -4.96 -18.15 -16.97
CA LEU A 380 -4.91 -17.70 -15.58
C LEU A 380 -6.31 -17.76 -14.96
N VAL A 381 -6.39 -18.13 -13.70
CA VAL A 381 -7.62 -17.98 -12.91
C VAL A 381 -7.66 -16.58 -12.33
N VAL A 382 -8.60 -15.76 -12.78
CA VAL A 382 -8.78 -14.37 -12.37
C VAL A 382 -10.12 -14.20 -11.66
N PHE A 383 -10.11 -13.61 -10.46
CA PHE A 383 -11.28 -13.25 -9.68
C PHE A 383 -11.43 -11.73 -9.67
N SER A 384 -12.40 -11.19 -10.39
CA SER A 384 -12.76 -9.77 -10.34
C SER A 384 -13.68 -9.54 -9.14
N LEU A 385 -13.22 -8.73 -8.17
CA LEU A 385 -14.02 -8.47 -6.96
C LEU A 385 -14.85 -7.19 -7.06
N ALA A 386 -14.41 -6.19 -7.80
CA ALA A 386 -15.01 -4.87 -7.83
C ALA A 386 -16.50 -4.84 -8.22
N PRO A 387 -16.99 -5.60 -9.24
CA PRO A 387 -18.41 -5.58 -9.60
C PRO A 387 -19.33 -6.08 -8.47
N GLU A 388 -18.94 -7.17 -7.79
CA GLU A 388 -19.74 -7.74 -6.71
C GLU A 388 -19.63 -6.92 -5.43
N LEU A 389 -18.46 -6.33 -5.15
CA LEU A 389 -18.29 -5.38 -4.06
C LEU A 389 -19.11 -4.09 -4.29
N GLN A 390 -19.24 -3.63 -5.55
CA GLN A 390 -20.13 -2.51 -5.87
C GLN A 390 -21.59 -2.87 -5.56
N ALA A 391 -22.06 -4.04 -6.02
CA ALA A 391 -23.41 -4.50 -5.74
C ALA A 391 -23.67 -4.59 -4.23
N TYR A 392 -22.71 -5.13 -3.46
CA TYR A 392 -22.76 -5.19 -2.01
C TYR A 392 -22.86 -3.78 -1.36
N ALA A 393 -22.04 -2.83 -1.83
CA ALA A 393 -22.04 -1.46 -1.33
C ALA A 393 -23.36 -0.74 -1.66
N ASP A 394 -23.89 -0.94 -2.86
CA ASP A 394 -25.13 -0.33 -3.33
C ASP A 394 -26.36 -0.89 -2.59
N GLU A 395 -26.45 -2.20 -2.38
CA GLU A 395 -27.53 -2.83 -1.63
C GLU A 395 -27.57 -2.37 -0.18
N ARG A 396 -26.42 -2.34 0.48
CA ARG A 396 -26.33 -2.06 1.91
C ARG A 396 -26.12 -0.59 2.25
N LYS A 397 -25.89 0.26 1.25
CA LYS A 397 -25.60 1.69 1.40
C LYS A 397 -24.42 1.94 2.32
N VAL A 398 -23.33 1.14 2.18
CA VAL A 398 -22.14 1.19 3.02
C VAL A 398 -20.92 1.56 2.20
N PHE A 399 -20.04 2.34 2.80
CA PHE A 399 -18.71 2.59 2.24
C PHE A 399 -17.80 1.40 2.55
N LEU A 400 -17.08 0.93 1.52
CA LEU A 400 -16.05 -0.12 1.65
C LEU A 400 -14.64 0.46 1.79
N HIS A 401 -14.48 1.76 1.53
CA HIS A 401 -13.22 2.49 1.62
C HIS A 401 -13.36 3.68 2.55
N GLY A 402 -12.24 4.04 3.19
CA GLY A 402 -12.11 5.25 3.99
C GLY A 402 -12.76 5.17 5.37
N TRP A 403 -12.46 6.15 6.20
CA TRP A 403 -12.90 6.28 7.59
C TRP A 403 -13.62 7.62 7.80
N PRO A 404 -14.25 7.86 8.96
CA PRO A 404 -14.93 9.13 9.24
C PRO A 404 -14.04 10.35 8.93
N GLY A 405 -14.54 11.23 8.08
CA GLY A 405 -13.82 12.39 7.55
C GLY A 405 -13.26 12.22 6.14
N ASP A 406 -13.15 10.98 5.64
CA ASP A 406 -12.67 10.66 4.28
C ASP A 406 -13.32 9.37 3.73
N LEU A 407 -14.63 9.19 4.01
CA LEU A 407 -15.38 8.03 3.53
C LEU A 407 -15.44 7.99 2.00
N GLY A 408 -15.24 6.81 1.45
CA GLY A 408 -15.23 6.58 0.02
C GLY A 408 -13.88 6.88 -0.65
N ASN A 409 -12.81 7.12 0.12
CA ASN A 409 -11.45 7.32 -0.38
C ASN A 409 -10.46 6.38 0.31
N GLY A 410 -9.22 6.32 -0.22
CA GLY A 410 -8.15 5.55 0.39
C GLY A 410 -8.36 4.04 0.34
N HIS A 411 -7.92 3.34 1.39
CA HIS A 411 -7.92 1.88 1.46
C HIS A 411 -9.26 1.31 1.94
N TRP A 412 -9.44 -0.01 1.81
CA TRP A 412 -10.56 -0.72 2.42
C TRP A 412 -10.62 -0.46 3.92
N ASN A 413 -11.80 -0.11 4.39
CA ASN A 413 -12.13 -0.14 5.81
C ASN A 413 -12.52 -1.55 6.27
N GLU A 414 -12.97 -1.72 7.51
CA GLU A 414 -13.35 -3.01 8.07
C GLU A 414 -14.47 -3.70 7.24
N ASN A 415 -15.39 -2.92 6.67
CA ASN A 415 -16.44 -3.46 5.79
C ASN A 415 -15.85 -3.96 4.47
N GLY A 416 -14.91 -3.19 3.88
CA GLY A 416 -14.24 -3.56 2.64
C GLY A 416 -13.42 -4.84 2.80
N HIS A 417 -12.60 -4.91 3.85
CA HIS A 417 -11.81 -6.10 4.15
C HIS A 417 -12.69 -7.33 4.37
N ARG A 418 -13.77 -7.20 5.14
CA ARG A 418 -14.70 -8.30 5.38
C ARG A 418 -15.36 -8.77 4.09
N ALA A 419 -15.96 -7.85 3.33
CA ALA A 419 -16.66 -8.19 2.09
C ALA A 419 -15.72 -8.83 1.06
N ALA A 420 -14.51 -8.28 0.88
CA ALA A 420 -13.50 -8.83 -0.03
C ALA A 420 -13.04 -10.23 0.41
N GLY A 421 -12.78 -10.43 1.72
CA GLY A 421 -12.35 -11.73 2.25
C GLY A 421 -13.42 -12.82 2.13
N GLU A 422 -14.68 -12.48 2.39
CA GLU A 422 -15.81 -13.41 2.24
C GLU A 422 -16.05 -13.79 0.77
N LEU A 423 -16.10 -12.80 -0.11
CA LEU A 423 -16.31 -13.01 -1.54
C LEU A 423 -15.19 -13.85 -2.15
N LEU A 424 -13.94 -13.53 -1.83
CA LEU A 424 -12.78 -14.25 -2.34
C LEU A 424 -12.74 -15.68 -1.82
N ALA A 425 -13.11 -15.91 -0.56
CA ALA A 425 -13.23 -17.26 0.01
C ALA A 425 -14.25 -18.12 -0.75
N GLN A 426 -15.41 -17.55 -1.08
CA GLN A 426 -16.43 -18.25 -1.87
C GLN A 426 -15.87 -18.64 -3.25
N LYS A 427 -15.30 -17.68 -4.00
CA LYS A 427 -14.75 -17.93 -5.33
C LYS A 427 -13.60 -18.96 -5.33
N MET A 428 -12.72 -18.86 -4.33
CA MET A 428 -11.63 -19.84 -4.18
C MET A 428 -12.16 -21.21 -3.77
N CYS A 429 -13.17 -21.30 -2.93
CA CYS A 429 -13.78 -22.55 -2.53
C CYS A 429 -14.30 -23.32 -3.75
N GLU A 430 -15.02 -22.65 -4.67
CA GLU A 430 -15.53 -23.24 -5.90
C GLU A 430 -14.40 -23.77 -6.79
N ARG A 431 -13.27 -23.07 -6.84
CA ARG A 431 -12.10 -23.47 -7.66
C ARG A 431 -11.22 -24.51 -6.99
N LEU A 432 -11.20 -24.58 -5.67
CA LEU A 432 -10.45 -25.59 -4.93
C LEU A 432 -11.16 -26.93 -4.85
N ALA A 433 -12.50 -26.96 -5.02
CA ALA A 433 -13.28 -28.17 -5.06
C ALA A 433 -12.74 -29.11 -6.15
N PRO A 434 -12.64 -30.44 -5.93
CA PRO A 434 -12.33 -31.40 -6.96
C PRO A 434 -13.35 -31.21 -8.10
N GLN A 435 -12.87 -30.93 -9.31
CA GLN A 435 -13.74 -30.97 -10.47
C GLN A 435 -14.21 -32.43 -10.57
N GLY A 436 -15.52 -32.63 -10.36
CA GLY A 436 -16.12 -33.94 -10.33
C GLY A 436 -15.68 -34.74 -11.56
N GLY A 437 -14.93 -35.80 -11.33
CA GLY A 437 -14.70 -36.81 -12.35
C GLY A 437 -16.10 -37.29 -12.80
N ALA A 438 -16.37 -37.21 -14.08
CA ALA A 438 -17.53 -37.86 -14.65
C ALA A 438 -17.57 -39.28 -14.09
N ALA A 439 -18.67 -39.60 -13.38
CA ALA A 439 -18.92 -40.96 -12.91
C ALA A 439 -18.75 -41.87 -14.14
N PRO A 440 -18.00 -42.98 -14.06
CA PRO A 440 -18.00 -43.95 -15.15
C PRO A 440 -19.44 -44.40 -15.36
N GLU A 441 -19.96 -44.11 -16.57
CA GLU A 441 -21.26 -44.67 -16.97
C GLU A 441 -21.17 -46.17 -16.78
N GLY A 442 -21.93 -46.65 -15.81
CA GLY A 442 -22.07 -48.07 -15.53
C GLY A 442 -22.57 -48.76 -16.76
N GLY A 443 -21.71 -49.47 -17.42
CA GLY A 443 -22.07 -50.40 -18.48
C GLY A 443 -22.94 -51.50 -17.86
N THR A 444 -24.21 -51.44 -18.15
CA THR A 444 -25.14 -52.58 -18.00
C THR A 444 -24.73 -53.67 -19.01
N ARG A 445 -24.36 -54.80 -18.50
CA ARG A 445 -24.52 -56.08 -19.17
C ARG A 445 -25.61 -56.89 -18.47
#